data_8cd0587f52a277b2922049b4f38014b0
#
_entry.id   8cd0587f52a277b2922049b4f38014b0
#
_cell.length_a   1.000
_cell.length_b   1.000
_cell.length_c   1.000
_cell.angle_alpha   90.00
_cell.angle_beta   90.00
_cell.angle_gamma   90.00
#
_symmetry.space_group_name_H-M   'P 1'
#
loop_
_entity.id
_entity.type
_entity.pdbx_description
1 polymer ?
#
loop_
_entity_poly.entity_id
_entity_poly.type
_entity_poly.pdbx_seq_one_letter_code
_entity_poly.pdbx_strand_id
1 'polypeptide(L)'
;GWMTNSVDGSSANGDDNQTLAIKLYFEEDDLRVFFNHTDISKKSTCCAVDSVDTSNQTLAANAMGAAGAFGAYAPADGRYDNYRFQATPGMPTFNLDSTLTSMRIDKERENGVLTYVLARNDYTVDRKWDADFSAAEFWNLHRILPGDSLTNELRFSSNMIGNLQYTVGVYFSESTYGEYGGGEAMRAITIGEDLVPIFNQMVSNLTDSIIAIRTAQAMGVATPAQLAMLPALGAQATALGGFVATTTQGDGAAQDMNWEDSTSAVFGRVTNHFSDTTRVTLGLRYTDEEKEADLYANTVLDGTMTVSAAMATAFGRPELAGVTASRQALLNDDHFLNGVLQDVDQIFTRGDTAITWSLSMEKDLRDDIMLYVSAATGYKSGGFNSTSGLDNLSRAFDKTETESFELGIKSRLFDNRVQLNAAIFSAETEGQHYITQAASGGGTIVGNATVPAERLGFDMNLIAKISPSLTLNASFYTIDDNEPDIASNAAARLTPNDAYTVGLSHQYPLAGGMVFTRLNYSYDGPYEWTSAYVGSPAFPAVPGYPEFLQDRDQKNVNAKIGWRNDSWEIAYSVKNATDETTPRLALNPSPVSGVNGITMFNPKLS
;
A
#
# COMPACT_ATOMS: atom_id res chain seq x y z
N GLY A 1 8.82 14.46 13.73
CA GLY A 1 7.54 13.98 13.25
C GLY A 1 6.40 14.94 13.57
N TRP A 2 5.29 14.80 12.91
CA TRP A 2 4.12 15.68 13.04
C TRP A 2 2.96 15.03 13.82
N MET A 3 3.03 13.75 14.14
CA MET A 3 2.10 13.07 15.05
C MET A 3 2.78 12.78 16.40
N THR A 4 2.01 12.77 17.46
CA THR A 4 2.51 12.53 18.82
C THR A 4 1.84 11.29 19.40
N ASN A 5 2.65 10.34 19.86
CA ASN A 5 2.15 9.19 20.63
C ASN A 5 1.61 9.67 21.97
N SER A 6 0.33 9.43 22.24
CA SER A 6 -0.31 9.87 23.49
C SER A 6 0.12 9.04 24.72
N VAL A 7 0.79 7.90 24.50
CA VAL A 7 1.24 7.00 25.57
C VAL A 7 2.54 7.53 26.20
N ASP A 8 3.55 7.86 25.39
CA ASP A 8 4.88 8.24 25.86
C ASP A 8 5.36 9.62 25.40
N GLY A 9 4.56 10.33 24.59
CA GLY A 9 4.91 11.64 24.05
C GLY A 9 5.92 11.62 22.91
N SER A 10 6.31 10.45 22.42
CA SER A 10 7.20 10.34 21.27
C SER A 10 6.54 10.85 19.98
N SER A 11 7.34 11.27 19.01
CA SER A 11 6.83 11.77 17.74
C SER A 11 6.95 10.72 16.65
N ALA A 12 5.93 10.61 15.79
CA ALA A 12 5.94 9.77 14.61
C ALA A 12 5.77 10.58 13.32
N ASN A 13 5.92 9.87 12.18
CA ASN A 13 5.92 10.44 10.83
C ASN A 13 7.04 11.47 10.61
N GLY A 14 8.20 11.23 11.26
CA GLY A 14 9.45 11.96 11.04
C GLY A 14 10.45 11.10 10.28
N ASP A 15 11.25 11.74 9.43
CA ASP A 15 12.27 11.09 8.62
C ASP A 15 13.65 11.70 8.90
N ASP A 16 14.66 10.85 8.99
CA ASP A 16 16.09 11.19 8.88
C ASP A 16 16.65 10.45 7.66
N ASN A 17 17.06 11.21 6.63
CA ASN A 17 17.50 10.66 5.37
C ASN A 17 18.93 11.09 5.09
N GLN A 18 19.78 10.14 4.77
CA GLN A 18 21.13 10.36 4.30
C GLN A 18 21.29 9.75 2.92
N THR A 19 21.83 10.51 2.00
CA THR A 19 22.06 10.06 0.61
C THR A 19 23.45 10.45 0.18
N LEU A 20 24.24 9.46 -0.28
CA LEU A 20 25.48 9.67 -0.98
C LEU A 20 25.29 9.25 -2.44
N ALA A 21 25.56 10.17 -3.38
CA ALA A 21 25.49 9.88 -4.80
C ALA A 21 26.79 10.23 -5.50
N ILE A 22 27.33 9.28 -6.26
CA ILE A 22 28.50 9.46 -7.11
C ILE A 22 28.07 9.26 -8.56
N LYS A 23 28.28 10.29 -9.39
CA LYS A 23 27.96 10.24 -10.82
C LYS A 23 29.21 10.53 -11.61
N LEU A 24 29.56 9.63 -12.51
CA LEU A 24 30.71 9.80 -13.40
C LEU A 24 30.22 9.77 -14.84
N TYR A 25 30.74 10.67 -15.62
CA TYR A 25 30.51 10.74 -17.04
C TYR A 25 31.85 10.74 -17.77
N PHE A 26 31.97 9.88 -18.75
CA PHE A 26 33.12 9.79 -19.65
C PHE A 26 32.63 9.84 -21.09
N GLU A 27 33.30 10.62 -21.92
CA GLU A 27 33.00 10.72 -23.35
C GLU A 27 34.32 10.82 -24.11
N GLU A 28 34.49 9.97 -25.07
CA GLU A 28 35.62 9.94 -25.99
C GLU A 28 35.14 9.45 -27.36
N ASP A 29 35.32 10.28 -28.38
CA ASP A 29 34.91 10.04 -29.76
C ASP A 29 33.44 9.58 -29.85
N ASP A 30 33.24 8.29 -30.14
CA ASP A 30 31.94 7.64 -30.36
C ASP A 30 31.45 6.85 -29.14
N LEU A 31 32.12 6.97 -27.98
CA LEU A 31 31.82 6.24 -26.74
C LEU A 31 31.42 7.21 -25.64
N ARG A 32 30.24 6.97 -25.04
CA ARG A 32 29.78 7.64 -23.82
C ARG A 32 29.51 6.61 -22.73
N VAL A 33 30.03 6.85 -21.53
CA VAL A 33 29.82 6.00 -20.37
C VAL A 33 29.26 6.85 -19.24
N PHE A 34 28.15 6.44 -18.70
CA PHE A 34 27.51 7.00 -17.51
C PHE A 34 27.59 5.97 -16.40
N PHE A 35 28.11 6.36 -15.27
CA PHE A 35 28.09 5.56 -14.05
C PHE A 35 27.39 6.33 -12.95
N ASN A 36 26.51 5.66 -12.24
CA ASN A 36 25.84 6.20 -11.06
C ASN A 36 25.90 5.17 -9.93
N HIS A 37 26.27 5.65 -8.75
CA HIS A 37 26.21 4.89 -7.51
C HIS A 37 25.55 5.76 -6.46
N THR A 38 24.54 5.22 -5.78
CA THR A 38 23.76 5.95 -4.78
C THR A 38 23.52 5.06 -3.59
N ASP A 39 23.97 5.50 -2.42
CA ASP A 39 23.62 4.90 -1.13
C ASP A 39 22.58 5.77 -0.43
N ILE A 40 21.55 5.15 0.08
CA ILE A 40 20.46 5.77 0.82
C ILE A 40 20.33 5.05 2.15
N SER A 41 20.37 5.81 3.24
CA SER A 41 19.97 5.33 4.56
C SER A 41 18.84 6.23 5.07
N LYS A 42 17.72 5.63 5.34
CA LYS A 42 16.53 6.31 5.87
C LYS A 42 16.14 5.69 7.19
N LYS A 43 16.00 6.52 8.22
CA LYS A 43 15.38 6.17 9.50
C LYS A 43 14.08 6.95 9.65
N SER A 44 13.00 6.24 9.86
CA SER A 44 11.67 6.86 9.94
C SER A 44 10.89 6.27 11.11
N THR A 45 10.10 7.13 11.73
CA THR A 45 9.04 6.72 12.66
C THR A 45 7.70 6.72 11.93
N CYS A 46 7.68 6.14 10.73
CA CYS A 46 6.55 6.25 9.84
C CYS A 46 5.38 5.37 10.27
N CYS A 47 4.27 5.73 9.65
CA CYS A 47 3.04 4.93 9.56
C CYS A 47 2.26 4.91 10.88
N ALA A 48 2.38 5.97 11.67
CA ALA A 48 1.47 6.21 12.77
C ALA A 48 0.05 6.46 12.23
N VAL A 49 -0.90 5.81 12.83
CA VAL A 49 -2.30 5.80 12.44
C VAL A 49 -3.13 6.28 13.61
N ASP A 50 -4.10 7.15 13.38
CA ASP A 50 -4.99 7.63 14.43
C ASP A 50 -6.26 6.78 14.50
N SER A 51 -6.74 6.49 15.69
CA SER A 51 -7.98 5.75 15.92
C SER A 51 -9.18 6.66 15.72
N VAL A 52 -10.06 6.28 14.78
CA VAL A 52 -11.17 7.14 14.35
C VAL A 52 -12.46 6.88 15.09
N ASP A 53 -12.73 5.65 15.50
CA ASP A 53 -14.00 5.29 16.11
C ASP A 53 -13.81 4.70 17.49
N THR A 54 -14.24 5.49 18.47
CA THR A 54 -14.26 5.10 19.88
C THR A 54 -15.56 4.46 20.30
N SER A 55 -16.60 4.50 19.47
CA SER A 55 -17.89 3.91 19.81
C SER A 55 -17.78 2.40 19.97
N ASN A 56 -16.94 1.78 19.19
CA ASN A 56 -16.70 0.33 19.29
C ASN A 56 -15.62 -0.03 20.29
N GLN A 57 -14.60 0.79 20.51
CA GLN A 57 -13.74 0.64 21.68
C GLN A 57 -14.57 0.73 22.95
N THR A 58 -15.51 1.67 23.03
CA THR A 58 -16.44 1.79 24.16
C THR A 58 -17.42 0.63 24.19
N LEU A 59 -17.90 0.12 23.05
CA LEU A 59 -18.79 -1.04 23.00
C LEU A 59 -18.05 -2.34 23.32
N ALA A 60 -16.88 -2.55 22.75
CA ALA A 60 -16.02 -3.69 23.05
C ALA A 60 -15.49 -3.60 24.49
N ALA A 61 -14.98 -2.44 24.93
CA ALA A 61 -14.52 -2.23 26.28
C ALA A 61 -15.67 -2.31 27.30
N ASN A 62 -16.86 -1.81 27.01
CA ASN A 62 -18.03 -1.92 27.87
C ASN A 62 -18.62 -3.34 27.86
N ALA A 63 -18.68 -4.00 26.70
CA ALA A 63 -19.10 -5.40 26.60
C ALA A 63 -18.11 -6.35 27.29
N MET A 64 -16.83 -5.98 27.36
CA MET A 64 -15.76 -6.78 27.93
C MET A 64 -15.34 -6.31 29.34
N GLY A 65 -15.99 -5.27 29.88
CA GLY A 65 -15.69 -4.73 31.20
C GLY A 65 -14.28 -4.15 31.38
N ALA A 66 -13.58 -3.94 30.29
CA ALA A 66 -12.20 -3.47 30.23
C ALA A 66 -12.13 -1.97 29.94
N ALA A 67 -13.17 -1.20 30.30
CA ALA A 67 -13.16 0.26 30.17
C ALA A 67 -11.94 0.85 30.88
N GLY A 68 -10.97 1.33 30.11
CA GLY A 68 -9.70 1.87 30.59
C GLY A 68 -8.47 1.02 30.31
N ALA A 69 -8.60 -0.27 29.93
CA ALA A 69 -7.45 -1.12 29.57
C ALA A 69 -6.83 -0.72 28.23
N PHE A 70 -7.62 -0.19 27.31
CA PHE A 70 -7.17 0.27 25.99
C PHE A 70 -6.69 1.72 25.96
N GLY A 71 -6.46 2.34 27.13
CA GLY A 71 -6.16 3.77 27.21
C GLY A 71 -7.29 4.59 26.58
N ALA A 72 -8.01 5.38 27.36
CA ALA A 72 -9.13 6.18 26.87
C ALA A 72 -8.66 7.32 25.95
N TYR A 73 -8.16 7.01 24.77
CA TYR A 73 -8.04 7.99 23.71
C TYR A 73 -9.24 7.88 22.78
N ALA A 74 -10.28 8.58 23.18
CA ALA A 74 -11.32 9.02 22.29
C ALA A 74 -11.08 10.50 22.01
N PRO A 75 -11.01 10.97 20.77
CA PRO A 75 -11.26 12.37 20.54
C PRO A 75 -12.66 12.64 21.07
N ALA A 76 -12.76 13.35 22.19
CA ALA A 76 -14.03 13.63 22.87
C ALA A 76 -15.02 14.43 22.01
N ASP A 77 -14.58 14.91 20.86
CA ASP A 77 -15.30 15.75 19.93
C ASP A 77 -15.36 15.21 18.49
N GLY A 78 -14.84 14.01 18.24
CA GLY A 78 -14.83 13.40 16.89
C GLY A 78 -13.97 14.16 15.88
N ARG A 79 -13.06 15.02 16.31
CA ARG A 79 -12.15 15.77 15.45
C ARG A 79 -10.83 15.06 15.30
N TYR A 80 -10.38 14.92 14.05
CA TYR A 80 -9.12 14.28 13.66
C TYR A 80 -7.98 15.28 13.53
N ASP A 81 -8.08 16.45 14.15
CA ASP A 81 -7.09 17.53 14.11
C ASP A 81 -6.06 17.46 15.23
N ASN A 82 -6.14 16.47 16.10
CA ASN A 82 -5.25 16.35 17.26
C ASN A 82 -3.86 15.83 16.94
N TYR A 83 -3.65 15.24 15.75
CA TYR A 83 -2.36 14.67 15.31
C TYR A 83 -1.71 13.77 16.36
N ARG A 84 -2.52 12.97 17.01
CA ARG A 84 -2.11 12.02 18.05
C ARG A 84 -2.41 10.60 17.58
N PHE A 85 -1.62 9.67 18.07
CA PHE A 85 -1.84 8.25 17.89
C PHE A 85 -1.53 7.52 19.20
N GLN A 86 -1.90 6.25 19.25
CA GLN A 86 -1.51 5.35 20.34
C GLN A 86 -0.71 4.20 19.74
N ALA A 87 0.40 3.87 20.37
CA ALA A 87 1.19 2.70 20.06
C ALA A 87 2.09 2.38 21.25
N THR A 88 2.52 1.14 21.33
CA THR A 88 3.55 0.69 22.25
C THR A 88 4.79 1.58 22.15
N PRO A 89 5.44 1.98 23.27
CA PRO A 89 6.63 2.80 23.25
C PRO A 89 7.73 2.26 22.32
N GLY A 90 8.33 3.16 21.55
CA GLY A 90 9.37 2.80 20.57
C GLY A 90 8.86 2.31 19.21
N MET A 91 7.56 2.32 18.97
CA MET A 91 6.92 1.99 17.70
C MET A 91 6.11 3.19 17.16
N PRO A 92 5.86 3.29 15.86
CA PRO A 92 6.40 2.49 14.75
C PRO A 92 7.82 2.91 14.33
N THR A 93 8.60 1.98 13.79
CA THR A 93 9.89 2.28 13.15
C THR A 93 9.97 1.68 11.75
N PHE A 94 10.63 2.39 10.86
CA PHE A 94 10.89 1.96 9.49
C PHE A 94 12.29 2.44 9.08
N ASN A 95 13.21 1.50 8.94
CA ASN A 95 14.58 1.77 8.52
C ASN A 95 14.80 1.16 7.15
N LEU A 96 15.34 1.94 6.22
CA LEU A 96 15.71 1.49 4.88
C LEU A 96 17.17 1.79 4.65
N ASP A 97 17.92 0.78 4.29
CA ASP A 97 19.25 0.92 3.68
C ASP A 97 19.16 0.39 2.24
N SER A 98 19.63 1.18 1.27
CA SER A 98 19.57 0.81 -0.15
C SER A 98 20.79 1.32 -0.90
N THR A 99 21.33 0.47 -1.77
CA THR A 99 22.44 0.77 -2.68
C THR A 99 22.00 0.53 -4.11
N LEU A 100 22.01 1.58 -4.93
CA LEU A 100 21.75 1.51 -6.37
C LEU A 100 23.03 1.80 -7.15
N THR A 101 23.46 0.86 -7.97
CA THR A 101 24.57 1.04 -8.90
C THR A 101 24.09 0.82 -10.32
N SER A 102 24.37 1.76 -11.22
CA SER A 102 24.03 1.61 -12.63
C SER A 102 25.13 2.10 -13.55
N MET A 103 25.22 1.46 -14.69
CA MET A 103 26.14 1.83 -15.78
C MET A 103 25.37 1.81 -17.10
N ARG A 104 25.53 2.89 -17.87
CA ARG A 104 25.05 2.95 -19.26
C ARG A 104 26.24 3.25 -20.16
N ILE A 105 26.34 2.49 -21.24
CA ILE A 105 27.33 2.63 -22.29
C ILE A 105 26.60 2.88 -23.60
N ASP A 106 26.85 4.02 -24.22
CA ASP A 106 26.38 4.34 -25.57
C ASP A 106 27.59 4.31 -26.52
N LYS A 107 27.49 3.49 -27.54
CA LYS A 107 28.49 3.43 -28.62
C LYS A 107 27.85 3.89 -29.92
N GLU A 108 28.28 5.02 -30.43
CA GLU A 108 27.82 5.51 -31.72
C GLU A 108 28.35 4.64 -32.84
N ARG A 109 27.54 4.48 -33.86
CA ARG A 109 27.86 3.77 -35.10
C ARG A 109 27.38 4.61 -36.28
N GLU A 110 27.87 4.34 -37.45
CA GLU A 110 27.47 5.04 -38.67
C GLU A 110 25.94 5.07 -38.86
N ASN A 111 25.24 4.03 -38.49
CA ASN A 111 23.79 3.84 -38.71
C ASN A 111 22.94 3.93 -37.43
N GLY A 112 23.50 4.28 -36.29
CA GLY A 112 22.73 4.37 -35.03
C GLY A 112 23.58 4.27 -33.80
N VAL A 113 22.93 4.02 -32.67
CA VAL A 113 23.57 3.94 -31.35
C VAL A 113 23.30 2.57 -30.75
N LEU A 114 24.36 1.88 -30.33
CA LEU A 114 24.26 0.69 -29.49
C LEU A 114 24.34 1.13 -28.03
N THR A 115 23.30 0.84 -27.28
CA THR A 115 23.20 1.15 -25.83
C THR A 115 23.21 -0.13 -25.02
N TYR A 116 24.07 -0.20 -24.01
CA TYR A 116 24.01 -1.23 -22.97
C TYR A 116 23.72 -0.57 -21.62
N VAL A 117 22.77 -1.11 -20.87
CA VAL A 117 22.42 -0.68 -19.51
C VAL A 117 22.53 -1.86 -18.57
N LEU A 118 23.26 -1.64 -17.47
CA LEU A 118 23.36 -2.56 -16.33
C LEU A 118 22.94 -1.78 -15.08
N ALA A 119 22.05 -2.34 -14.29
CA ALA A 119 21.72 -1.77 -12.99
C ALA A 119 21.57 -2.88 -11.94
N ARG A 120 22.10 -2.61 -10.75
CA ARG A 120 21.93 -3.43 -9.56
C ARG A 120 21.38 -2.59 -8.43
N ASN A 121 20.37 -3.10 -7.77
CA ASN A 121 19.81 -2.51 -6.58
C ASN A 121 19.79 -3.55 -5.46
N ASP A 122 20.35 -3.19 -4.30
CA ASP A 122 20.32 -3.99 -3.07
C ASP A 122 19.64 -3.14 -2.00
N TYR A 123 18.71 -3.70 -1.24
CA TYR A 123 18.07 -2.97 -0.14
C TYR A 123 17.70 -3.88 1.01
N THR A 124 17.55 -3.28 2.18
CA THR A 124 16.97 -3.92 3.35
C THR A 124 16.05 -2.93 4.06
N VAL A 125 14.82 -3.37 4.34
CA VAL A 125 13.88 -2.66 5.19
C VAL A 125 13.76 -3.40 6.51
N ASP A 126 14.03 -2.72 7.63
CA ASP A 126 13.72 -3.19 8.98
C ASP A 126 12.57 -2.37 9.53
N ARG A 127 11.42 -3.01 9.78
CA ARG A 127 10.23 -2.33 10.28
C ARG A 127 9.67 -3.01 11.52
N LYS A 128 9.33 -2.16 12.49
CA LYS A 128 8.57 -2.53 13.68
C LYS A 128 7.26 -1.76 13.71
N TRP A 129 6.21 -2.43 14.10
CA TRP A 129 4.87 -1.90 13.98
C TRP A 129 3.99 -2.49 15.06
N ASP A 130 3.24 -1.64 15.72
CA ASP A 130 2.17 -2.03 16.61
C ASP A 130 0.93 -2.36 15.77
N ALA A 131 0.50 -3.63 15.83
CA ALA A 131 -0.57 -4.12 14.96
C ALA A 131 -1.97 -3.92 15.53
N ASP A 132 -2.08 -3.59 16.80
CA ASP A 132 -3.37 -3.38 17.45
C ASP A 132 -3.75 -1.91 17.58
N PHE A 133 -2.79 -0.99 17.34
CA PHE A 133 -2.99 0.46 17.35
C PHE A 133 -3.57 1.00 18.64
N SER A 134 -3.20 0.41 19.78
CA SER A 134 -3.67 0.79 21.08
C SER A 134 -2.52 1.17 22.04
N ALA A 135 -2.85 1.59 23.25
CA ALA A 135 -1.87 1.83 24.29
C ALA A 135 -1.38 0.55 24.96
N ALA A 136 -2.10 -0.54 24.78
CA ALA A 136 -1.80 -1.85 25.34
C ALA A 136 -0.90 -2.64 24.38
N GLU A 137 0.06 -3.37 24.92
CA GLU A 137 0.96 -4.20 24.13
C GLU A 137 0.31 -5.57 23.86
N PHE A 138 -0.49 -5.63 22.77
CA PHE A 138 -1.14 -6.88 22.37
C PHE A 138 -0.33 -7.63 21.34
N TRP A 139 0.00 -6.98 20.20
CA TRP A 139 0.66 -7.59 19.08
C TRP A 139 1.74 -6.68 18.50
N ASN A 140 2.94 -7.18 18.52
CA ASN A 140 4.11 -6.52 17.94
C ASN A 140 4.50 -7.20 16.64
N LEU A 141 4.66 -6.42 15.57
CA LEU A 141 5.22 -6.88 14.31
C LEU A 141 6.66 -6.40 14.17
N HIS A 142 7.54 -7.33 13.84
CA HIS A 142 8.91 -7.02 13.47
C HIS A 142 9.27 -7.82 12.21
N ARG A 143 9.52 -7.13 11.12
CA ARG A 143 9.84 -7.74 9.82
C ARG A 143 11.08 -7.12 9.22
N ILE A 144 11.91 -7.96 8.63
CA ILE A 144 13.08 -7.59 7.84
C ILE A 144 12.80 -8.00 6.41
N LEU A 145 12.88 -7.06 5.48
CA LEU A 145 12.59 -7.24 4.06
C LEU A 145 13.84 -6.90 3.25
N PRO A 146 14.75 -7.87 3.03
CA PRO A 146 15.84 -7.70 2.10
C PRO A 146 15.34 -7.88 0.66
N GLY A 147 16.04 -7.27 -0.27
CA GLY A 147 15.81 -7.50 -1.69
C GLY A 147 17.01 -7.06 -2.50
N ASP A 148 17.25 -7.75 -3.59
CA ASP A 148 18.20 -7.37 -4.60
C ASP A 148 17.63 -7.56 -6.00
N SER A 149 18.15 -6.81 -6.95
CA SER A 149 17.80 -6.98 -8.35
C SER A 149 18.97 -6.62 -9.26
N LEU A 150 19.08 -7.36 -10.34
CA LEU A 150 20.03 -7.12 -11.42
C LEU A 150 19.26 -6.99 -12.72
N THR A 151 19.45 -5.90 -13.46
CA THR A 151 18.84 -5.69 -14.76
C THR A 151 19.88 -5.45 -15.84
N ASN A 152 19.66 -6.01 -17.03
CA ASN A 152 20.49 -5.87 -18.20
C ASN A 152 19.63 -5.53 -19.40
N GLU A 153 20.00 -4.54 -20.17
CA GLU A 153 19.38 -4.22 -21.46
C GLU A 153 20.44 -3.94 -22.49
N LEU A 154 20.31 -4.57 -23.64
CA LEU A 154 21.09 -4.25 -24.83
C LEU A 154 20.14 -3.86 -25.94
N ARG A 155 20.30 -2.63 -26.48
CA ARG A 155 19.46 -2.17 -27.59
C ARG A 155 20.27 -1.43 -28.63
N PHE A 156 19.81 -1.52 -29.85
CA PHE A 156 20.28 -0.73 -30.98
C PHE A 156 19.17 0.20 -31.47
N SER A 157 19.45 1.49 -31.57
CA SER A 157 18.57 2.51 -32.11
C SER A 157 19.17 3.07 -33.40
N SER A 158 18.48 2.91 -34.53
CA SER A 158 18.97 3.37 -35.81
C SER A 158 18.89 4.90 -35.94
N ASN A 159 19.79 5.46 -36.74
CA ASN A 159 19.55 6.75 -37.38
C ASN A 159 18.38 6.64 -38.38
N MET A 160 17.95 7.78 -38.91
CA MET A 160 16.95 7.77 -39.98
C MET A 160 17.53 7.09 -41.23
N ILE A 161 16.88 6.04 -41.71
CA ILE A 161 17.24 5.32 -42.93
C ILE A 161 16.10 5.50 -43.93
N GLY A 162 16.26 6.48 -44.84
CA GLY A 162 15.17 6.94 -45.66
C GLY A 162 14.09 7.60 -44.79
N ASN A 163 12.93 6.98 -44.68
CA ASN A 163 11.82 7.44 -43.84
C ASN A 163 11.57 6.52 -42.61
N LEU A 164 12.51 5.63 -42.30
CA LEU A 164 12.39 4.67 -41.20
C LEU A 164 13.39 4.96 -40.08
N GLN A 165 12.93 4.83 -38.85
CA GLN A 165 13.72 4.65 -37.64
C GLN A 165 13.28 3.40 -36.91
N TYR A 166 14.22 2.67 -36.31
CA TYR A 166 13.86 1.50 -35.51
C TYR A 166 14.74 1.39 -34.26
N THR A 167 14.20 0.74 -33.26
CA THR A 167 14.93 0.26 -32.08
C THR A 167 14.61 -1.20 -31.90
N VAL A 168 15.65 -2.00 -31.65
CA VAL A 168 15.51 -3.42 -31.29
C VAL A 168 16.35 -3.69 -30.06
N GLY A 169 15.93 -4.57 -29.20
CA GLY A 169 16.67 -4.88 -27.99
C GLY A 169 16.23 -6.15 -27.30
N VAL A 170 17.07 -6.53 -26.34
CA VAL A 170 16.83 -7.63 -25.41
C VAL A 170 16.96 -7.09 -23.99
N TYR A 171 16.18 -7.66 -23.11
CA TYR A 171 16.14 -7.32 -21.70
C TYR A 171 16.18 -8.59 -20.86
N PHE A 172 16.91 -8.53 -19.78
CA PHE A 172 16.97 -9.58 -18.77
C PHE A 172 17.02 -8.96 -17.39
N SER A 173 16.24 -9.49 -16.44
CA SER A 173 16.33 -9.15 -15.04
C SER A 173 16.14 -10.36 -14.15
N GLU A 174 16.85 -10.34 -13.04
CA GLU A 174 16.66 -11.24 -11.89
C GLU A 174 16.44 -10.38 -10.67
N SER A 175 15.52 -10.78 -9.81
CA SER A 175 15.32 -10.15 -8.51
C SER A 175 14.97 -11.18 -7.46
N THR A 176 15.49 -10.97 -6.26
CA THR A 176 15.08 -11.67 -5.06
C THR A 176 14.54 -10.68 -4.06
N TYR A 177 13.53 -11.08 -3.32
CA TYR A 177 13.06 -10.31 -2.18
C TYR A 177 12.54 -11.26 -1.10
N GLY A 178 12.79 -10.89 0.14
CA GLY A 178 12.43 -11.70 1.29
C GLY A 178 11.54 -10.95 2.27
N GLU A 179 10.86 -11.71 3.09
CA GLU A 179 10.15 -11.21 4.26
C GLU A 179 10.38 -12.14 5.43
N TYR A 180 11.23 -11.71 6.38
CA TYR A 180 11.67 -12.50 7.52
C TYR A 180 11.13 -11.90 8.81
N GLY A 181 10.81 -12.78 9.78
CA GLY A 181 10.57 -12.34 11.15
C GLY A 181 11.84 -11.77 11.76
N GLY A 182 11.78 -10.52 12.24
CA GLY A 182 12.92 -9.83 12.88
C GLY A 182 13.03 -10.11 14.38
N GLY A 183 12.05 -10.80 14.97
CA GLY A 183 12.06 -11.19 16.38
C GLY A 183 12.82 -12.47 16.67
N GLU A 184 12.86 -12.87 17.96
CA GLU A 184 13.45 -14.13 18.39
C GLU A 184 12.77 -15.31 17.68
N ALA A 185 13.55 -16.31 17.27
CA ALA A 185 13.08 -17.46 16.49
C ALA A 185 12.34 -17.07 15.20
N MET A 186 12.81 -16.01 14.51
CA MET A 186 12.22 -15.48 13.27
C MET A 186 10.73 -15.09 13.40
N ARG A 187 10.28 -14.70 14.59
CA ARG A 187 8.91 -14.27 14.78
C ARG A 187 8.65 -12.93 14.07
N ALA A 188 7.73 -12.94 13.13
CA ALA A 188 7.25 -11.74 12.44
C ALA A 188 6.16 -11.04 13.25
N ILE A 189 5.41 -11.81 14.03
CA ILE A 189 4.34 -11.34 14.93
C ILE A 189 4.58 -11.99 16.29
N THR A 190 4.49 -11.19 17.37
CA THR A 190 4.59 -11.67 18.74
C THR A 190 3.45 -11.14 19.60
N ILE A 191 3.00 -11.97 20.54
CA ILE A 191 2.02 -11.59 21.55
C ILE A 191 2.71 -10.79 22.63
N GLY A 192 2.23 -9.58 22.87
CA GLY A 192 2.72 -8.68 23.89
C GLY A 192 2.27 -9.03 25.31
N GLU A 193 2.75 -8.28 26.28
CA GLU A 193 2.57 -8.57 27.72
C GLU A 193 1.14 -8.32 28.22
N ASP A 194 0.38 -7.45 27.57
CA ASP A 194 -0.95 -7.03 28.03
C ASP A 194 -2.07 -7.94 27.56
N LEU A 195 -1.86 -8.76 26.51
CA LEU A 195 -2.94 -9.56 25.90
C LEU A 195 -3.57 -10.54 26.91
N VAL A 196 -2.74 -11.36 27.53
CA VAL A 196 -3.22 -12.42 28.45
C VAL A 196 -3.87 -11.83 29.70
N PRO A 197 -3.27 -10.86 30.41
CA PRO A 197 -3.91 -10.20 31.56
C PRO A 197 -5.27 -9.59 31.23
N ILE A 198 -5.38 -8.85 30.12
CA ILE A 198 -6.61 -8.19 29.71
C ILE A 198 -7.71 -9.20 29.38
N PHE A 199 -7.39 -10.23 28.61
CA PHE A 199 -8.38 -11.27 28.30
C PHE A 199 -8.81 -12.07 29.53
N ASN A 200 -7.93 -12.31 30.51
CA ASN A 200 -8.31 -12.88 31.80
C ASN A 200 -9.32 -12.00 32.53
N GLN A 201 -9.10 -10.68 32.55
CA GLN A 201 -10.06 -9.75 33.14
C GLN A 201 -11.40 -9.77 32.43
N MET A 202 -11.39 -9.89 31.09
CA MET A 202 -12.61 -10.02 30.29
C MET A 202 -13.40 -11.28 30.62
N VAL A 203 -12.73 -12.42 30.74
CA VAL A 203 -13.36 -13.68 31.16
C VAL A 203 -14.00 -13.57 32.54
N SER A 204 -13.28 -12.91 33.48
CA SER A 204 -13.81 -12.64 34.83
C SER A 204 -15.10 -11.82 34.76
N ASN A 205 -15.10 -10.70 34.03
CA ASN A 205 -16.24 -9.79 33.91
C ASN A 205 -17.45 -10.45 33.23
N LEU A 206 -17.23 -11.29 32.21
CA LEU A 206 -18.28 -12.07 31.56
C LEU A 206 -18.90 -13.09 32.56
N THR A 207 -18.05 -13.74 33.33
CA THR A 207 -18.47 -14.70 34.37
C THR A 207 -19.28 -13.99 35.44
N ASP A 208 -18.87 -12.85 35.93
CA ASP A 208 -19.61 -12.04 36.91
C ASP A 208 -20.98 -11.60 36.36
N SER A 209 -21.02 -11.20 35.08
CA SER A 209 -22.27 -10.83 34.41
C SER A 209 -23.24 -12.03 34.31
N ILE A 210 -22.74 -13.21 33.98
CA ILE A 210 -23.52 -14.45 33.94
C ILE A 210 -24.07 -14.79 35.35
N ILE A 211 -23.22 -14.67 36.38
CA ILE A 211 -23.60 -14.90 37.78
C ILE A 211 -24.67 -13.91 38.20
N ALA A 212 -24.52 -12.63 37.89
CA ALA A 212 -25.50 -11.59 38.25
C ALA A 212 -26.87 -11.86 37.61
N ILE A 213 -26.91 -12.21 36.32
CA ILE A 213 -28.17 -12.55 35.61
C ILE A 213 -28.82 -13.81 36.20
N ARG A 214 -28.04 -14.85 36.46
CA ARG A 214 -28.55 -16.09 37.08
C ARG A 214 -29.07 -15.84 38.50
N THR A 215 -28.42 -14.98 39.27
CA THR A 215 -28.87 -14.56 40.60
C THR A 215 -30.20 -13.80 40.52
N ALA A 216 -30.31 -12.86 39.59
CA ALA A 216 -31.56 -12.15 39.33
C ALA A 216 -32.68 -13.08 38.87
N GLN A 217 -32.37 -14.11 38.08
CA GLN A 217 -33.29 -15.16 37.67
C GLN A 217 -33.80 -15.95 38.88
N ALA A 218 -32.89 -16.34 39.78
CA ALA A 218 -33.25 -17.08 40.99
C ALA A 218 -34.12 -16.24 41.94
N MET A 219 -33.95 -14.93 41.95
CA MET A 219 -34.78 -13.99 42.72
C MET A 219 -36.08 -13.59 41.99
N GLY A 220 -36.31 -14.06 40.77
CA GLY A 220 -37.52 -13.77 39.98
C GLY A 220 -37.57 -12.34 39.43
N VAL A 221 -36.44 -11.63 39.36
CA VAL A 221 -36.35 -10.23 38.91
C VAL A 221 -35.60 -10.06 37.57
N ALA A 222 -35.07 -11.14 36.98
CA ALA A 222 -34.41 -11.08 35.69
C ALA A 222 -35.39 -10.78 34.56
N THR A 223 -35.02 -9.86 33.68
CA THR A 223 -35.82 -9.55 32.49
C THR A 223 -35.64 -10.63 31.40
N PRO A 224 -36.64 -10.81 30.49
CA PRO A 224 -36.49 -11.72 29.37
C PRO A 224 -35.27 -11.41 28.47
N ALA A 225 -34.92 -10.12 28.30
CA ALA A 225 -33.77 -9.71 27.55
C ALA A 225 -32.45 -10.18 28.21
N GLN A 226 -32.32 -10.03 29.53
CA GLN A 226 -31.16 -10.53 30.27
C GLN A 226 -31.00 -12.04 30.15
N LEU A 227 -32.10 -12.78 30.25
CA LEU A 227 -32.07 -14.24 30.10
C LEU A 227 -31.68 -14.69 28.70
N ALA A 228 -32.10 -13.96 27.68
CA ALA A 228 -31.74 -14.22 26.28
C ALA A 228 -30.24 -13.99 26.01
N MET A 229 -29.53 -13.20 26.80
CA MET A 229 -28.09 -12.97 26.66
C MET A 229 -27.21 -14.10 27.21
N LEU A 230 -27.71 -14.90 28.13
CA LEU A 230 -26.90 -15.93 28.81
C LEU A 230 -26.18 -16.91 27.89
N PRO A 231 -26.78 -17.45 26.80
CA PRO A 231 -26.09 -18.36 25.91
C PRO A 231 -24.88 -17.68 25.21
N ALA A 232 -25.08 -16.45 24.73
CA ALA A 232 -24.03 -15.69 24.05
C ALA A 232 -22.88 -15.35 25.00
N LEU A 233 -23.19 -14.86 26.20
CA LEU A 233 -22.18 -14.56 27.23
C LEU A 233 -21.42 -15.84 27.64
N GLY A 234 -22.11 -16.97 27.77
CA GLY A 234 -21.49 -18.26 28.08
C GLY A 234 -20.54 -18.73 26.98
N ALA A 235 -20.96 -18.60 25.72
CA ALA A 235 -20.12 -18.95 24.58
C ALA A 235 -18.88 -18.06 24.49
N GLN A 236 -19.02 -16.76 24.69
CA GLN A 236 -17.90 -15.83 24.71
C GLN A 236 -16.92 -16.12 25.85
N ALA A 237 -17.43 -16.32 27.08
CA ALA A 237 -16.56 -16.64 28.21
C ALA A 237 -15.79 -17.94 27.99
N THR A 238 -16.41 -18.93 27.37
CA THR A 238 -15.78 -20.23 27.05
C THR A 238 -14.69 -20.06 25.97
N ALA A 239 -14.99 -19.34 24.90
CA ALA A 239 -14.04 -19.10 23.80
C ALA A 239 -12.81 -18.31 24.29
N LEU A 240 -13.02 -17.19 24.99
CA LEU A 240 -11.94 -16.37 25.57
C LEU A 240 -11.15 -17.14 26.63
N GLY A 241 -11.82 -17.90 27.50
CA GLY A 241 -11.15 -18.73 28.50
C GLY A 241 -10.27 -19.81 27.87
N GLY A 242 -10.73 -20.40 26.76
CA GLY A 242 -9.95 -21.34 25.96
C GLY A 242 -8.72 -20.68 25.35
N PHE A 243 -8.89 -19.52 24.75
CA PHE A 243 -7.80 -18.75 24.17
C PHE A 243 -6.72 -18.39 25.21
N VAL A 244 -7.13 -17.78 26.33
CA VAL A 244 -6.21 -17.42 27.41
C VAL A 244 -5.47 -18.63 27.99
N ALA A 245 -6.14 -19.77 28.12
CA ALA A 245 -5.53 -21.00 28.66
C ALA A 245 -4.44 -21.56 27.74
N THR A 246 -4.45 -21.19 26.46
CA THR A 246 -3.53 -21.70 25.43
C THR A 246 -2.52 -20.68 24.94
N THR A 247 -2.63 -19.42 25.37
CA THR A 247 -1.81 -18.29 24.88
C THR A 247 -0.87 -17.80 25.97
N THR A 248 0.35 -17.47 25.60
CA THR A 248 1.40 -16.92 26.49
C THR A 248 2.07 -15.73 25.82
N GLN A 249 2.54 -14.77 26.61
CA GLN A 249 3.41 -13.71 26.11
C GLN A 249 4.61 -14.32 25.36
N GLY A 250 4.93 -13.74 24.22
CA GLY A 250 6.01 -14.22 23.35
C GLY A 250 5.59 -15.25 22.31
N ASP A 251 4.42 -15.89 22.45
CA ASP A 251 3.86 -16.70 21.37
C ASP A 251 3.74 -15.86 20.10
N GLY A 252 3.87 -16.48 18.94
CA GLY A 252 3.82 -15.73 17.70
C GLY A 252 3.83 -16.58 16.45
N ALA A 253 4.05 -15.93 15.32
CA ALA A 253 4.25 -16.58 14.04
C ALA A 253 5.67 -16.33 13.54
N ALA A 254 6.42 -17.40 13.32
CA ALA A 254 7.67 -17.36 12.57
C ALA A 254 7.34 -17.20 11.08
N GLN A 255 8.18 -16.44 10.38
CA GLN A 255 8.06 -16.20 8.97
C GLN A 255 9.44 -16.14 8.34
N ASP A 256 9.61 -16.91 7.26
CA ASP A 256 10.80 -16.90 6.42
C ASP A 256 10.28 -17.13 4.99
N MET A 257 10.19 -16.07 4.21
CA MET A 257 9.61 -16.09 2.89
C MET A 257 10.59 -15.48 1.92
N ASN A 258 10.84 -16.16 0.82
CA ASN A 258 11.71 -15.70 -0.25
C ASN A 258 11.01 -15.81 -1.60
N TRP A 259 11.18 -14.80 -2.43
CA TRP A 259 10.67 -14.78 -3.79
C TRP A 259 11.83 -14.54 -4.75
N GLU A 260 11.85 -15.30 -5.82
CA GLU A 260 12.79 -15.16 -6.92
C GLU A 260 12.00 -14.94 -8.19
N ASP A 261 12.29 -13.84 -8.88
CA ASP A 261 11.65 -13.48 -10.15
C ASP A 261 12.73 -13.33 -11.22
N SER A 262 12.54 -13.99 -12.35
CA SER A 262 13.36 -13.78 -13.55
C SER A 262 12.50 -13.34 -14.71
N THR A 263 13.02 -12.40 -15.51
CA THR A 263 12.33 -11.87 -16.68
C THR A 263 13.28 -11.82 -17.86
N SER A 264 12.87 -12.40 -18.97
CA SER A 264 13.54 -12.27 -20.27
C SER A 264 12.61 -11.62 -21.28
N ALA A 265 13.12 -10.70 -22.08
CA ALA A 265 12.29 -10.12 -23.13
C ALA A 265 13.08 -9.76 -24.39
N VAL A 266 12.42 -9.82 -25.53
CA VAL A 266 12.86 -9.25 -26.78
C VAL A 266 11.84 -8.23 -27.26
N PHE A 267 12.31 -7.09 -27.75
CA PHE A 267 11.43 -6.02 -28.17
C PHE A 267 11.93 -5.30 -29.42
N GLY A 268 10.99 -4.72 -30.13
CA GLY A 268 11.27 -3.88 -31.28
C GLY A 268 10.26 -2.76 -31.43
N ARG A 269 10.71 -1.64 -31.96
CA ARG A 269 9.87 -0.49 -32.33
C ARG A 269 10.33 0.05 -33.67
N VAL A 270 9.37 0.35 -34.54
CA VAL A 270 9.61 0.93 -35.85
C VAL A 270 8.75 2.17 -36.01
N THR A 271 9.35 3.28 -36.40
CA THR A 271 8.66 4.52 -36.78
C THR A 271 8.86 4.78 -38.26
N ASN A 272 7.78 4.91 -39.02
CA ASN A 272 7.77 5.29 -40.40
C ASN A 272 7.25 6.71 -40.57
N HIS A 273 8.03 7.58 -41.19
CA HIS A 273 7.67 8.93 -41.58
C HIS A 273 7.06 8.90 -42.99
N PHE A 274 5.75 8.70 -43.08
CA PHE A 274 5.03 8.64 -44.38
C PHE A 274 5.09 9.98 -45.13
N SER A 275 5.23 11.09 -44.39
CA SER A 275 5.48 12.43 -44.90
C SER A 275 6.13 13.26 -43.81
N ASP A 276 6.52 14.50 -44.12
CA ASP A 276 7.07 15.45 -43.15
C ASP A 276 6.13 15.74 -41.97
N THR A 277 4.84 15.44 -42.13
CA THR A 277 3.80 15.73 -41.15
C THR A 277 3.07 14.49 -40.61
N THR A 278 3.42 13.28 -41.05
CA THR A 278 2.71 12.06 -40.67
C THR A 278 3.68 10.97 -40.27
N ARG A 279 3.55 10.48 -39.06
CA ARG A 279 4.36 9.40 -38.50
C ARG A 279 3.46 8.27 -38.00
N VAL A 280 3.90 7.04 -38.23
CA VAL A 280 3.28 5.82 -37.66
C VAL A 280 4.36 5.05 -36.94
N THR A 281 4.09 4.69 -35.71
CA THR A 281 5.00 3.90 -34.88
C THR A 281 4.30 2.59 -34.47
N LEU A 282 4.99 1.47 -34.69
CA LEU A 282 4.62 0.14 -34.23
C LEU A 282 5.66 -0.35 -33.23
N GLY A 283 5.24 -0.81 -32.08
CA GLY A 283 6.04 -1.50 -31.06
C GLY A 283 5.54 -2.91 -30.83
N LEU A 284 6.46 -3.84 -30.56
CA LEU A 284 6.17 -5.22 -30.19
C LEU A 284 7.18 -5.68 -29.14
N ARG A 285 6.70 -6.38 -28.09
CA ARG A 285 7.54 -7.00 -27.07
C ARG A 285 6.98 -8.38 -26.73
N TYR A 286 7.87 -9.36 -26.72
CA TYR A 286 7.64 -10.66 -26.12
C TYR A 286 8.37 -10.70 -24.78
N THR A 287 7.68 -11.10 -23.73
CA THR A 287 8.23 -11.24 -22.38
C THR A 287 7.92 -12.62 -21.87
N ASP A 288 8.90 -13.22 -21.20
CA ASP A 288 8.82 -14.49 -20.48
C ASP A 288 9.28 -14.24 -19.05
N GLU A 289 8.42 -14.58 -18.09
CA GLU A 289 8.67 -14.39 -16.65
C GLU A 289 8.52 -15.71 -15.92
N GLU A 290 9.47 -16.02 -15.06
CA GLU A 290 9.43 -17.13 -14.13
C GLU A 290 9.48 -16.59 -12.70
N LYS A 291 8.63 -17.13 -11.83
CA LYS A 291 8.55 -16.77 -10.42
C LYS A 291 8.58 -18.01 -9.55
N GLU A 292 9.37 -17.92 -8.51
CA GLU A 292 9.39 -18.90 -7.43
C GLU A 292 9.11 -18.20 -6.10
N ALA A 293 8.34 -18.86 -5.24
CA ALA A 293 8.10 -18.40 -3.88
C ALA A 293 8.36 -19.57 -2.93
N ASP A 294 9.39 -19.43 -2.11
CA ASP A 294 9.68 -20.33 -0.99
C ASP A 294 9.06 -19.72 0.27
N LEU A 295 7.98 -20.31 0.72
CA LEU A 295 7.14 -19.76 1.78
C LEU A 295 7.19 -20.66 3.00
N TYR A 296 7.76 -20.16 4.08
CA TYR A 296 7.69 -20.73 5.41
C TYR A 296 6.97 -19.78 6.36
N ALA A 297 5.89 -20.24 6.96
CA ALA A 297 5.23 -19.56 8.07
C ALA A 297 4.69 -20.60 9.05
N ASN A 298 5.02 -20.46 10.32
CA ASN A 298 4.66 -21.43 11.34
C ASN A 298 4.32 -20.72 12.64
N THR A 299 3.32 -21.25 13.37
CA THR A 299 3.01 -20.79 14.72
C THR A 299 4.10 -21.28 15.69
N VAL A 300 4.64 -20.35 16.47
CA VAL A 300 5.68 -20.63 17.47
C VAL A 300 5.12 -20.42 18.86
N LEU A 301 5.11 -21.48 19.65
CA LEU A 301 4.61 -21.49 21.03
C LEU A 301 5.72 -21.89 22.00
N ASP A 302 6.00 -21.01 22.97
CA ASP A 302 6.99 -21.27 24.02
C ASP A 302 6.39 -22.05 25.21
N GLY A 303 7.29 -22.70 25.96
CA GLY A 303 6.98 -23.32 27.22
C GLY A 303 6.26 -24.67 27.13
N THR A 304 5.72 -25.09 28.25
CA THR A 304 4.97 -26.34 28.42
C THR A 304 3.59 -26.06 28.99
N MET A 305 2.63 -26.91 28.69
CA MET A 305 1.32 -26.87 29.31
C MET A 305 0.87 -28.27 29.76
N THR A 306 -0.01 -28.30 30.76
CA THR A 306 -0.73 -29.52 31.13
C THR A 306 -2.12 -29.45 30.55
N VAL A 307 -2.46 -30.42 29.70
CA VAL A 307 -3.77 -30.49 29.05
C VAL A 307 -4.84 -30.81 30.11
N SER A 308 -5.77 -29.89 30.31
CA SER A 308 -6.89 -30.15 31.22
C SER A 308 -7.87 -31.16 30.63
N ALA A 309 -8.64 -31.84 31.45
CA ALA A 309 -9.67 -32.75 30.99
C ALA A 309 -10.74 -32.05 30.10
N ALA A 310 -11.05 -30.79 30.41
CA ALA A 310 -11.95 -29.97 29.60
C ALA A 310 -11.38 -29.69 28.20
N MET A 311 -10.11 -29.32 28.10
CA MET A 311 -9.41 -29.11 26.83
C MET A 311 -9.35 -30.42 26.03
N ALA A 312 -8.91 -31.51 26.66
CA ALA A 312 -8.84 -32.83 26.02
C ALA A 312 -10.17 -33.24 25.40
N THR A 313 -11.27 -32.96 26.11
CA THR A 313 -12.63 -33.24 25.62
C THR A 313 -13.02 -32.30 24.48
N ALA A 314 -12.76 -31.02 24.61
CA ALA A 314 -13.11 -30.01 23.60
C ALA A 314 -12.41 -30.27 22.25
N PHE A 315 -11.18 -30.79 22.30
CA PHE A 315 -10.39 -31.14 21.11
C PHE A 315 -10.55 -32.61 20.66
N GLY A 316 -11.45 -33.36 21.31
CA GLY A 316 -11.71 -34.77 20.96
C GLY A 316 -10.53 -35.71 21.26
N ARG A 317 -9.62 -35.33 22.16
CA ARG A 317 -8.42 -36.08 22.54
C ARG A 317 -8.39 -36.39 24.05
N PRO A 318 -9.37 -37.16 24.56
CA PRO A 318 -9.50 -37.45 25.98
C PRO A 318 -8.24 -38.13 26.58
N GLU A 319 -7.47 -38.84 25.77
CA GLU A 319 -6.21 -39.49 26.17
C GLU A 319 -5.11 -38.49 26.57
N LEU A 320 -5.20 -37.22 26.14
CA LEU A 320 -4.25 -36.18 26.50
C LEU A 320 -4.53 -35.53 27.86
N ALA A 321 -5.68 -35.84 28.48
CA ALA A 321 -6.02 -35.25 29.77
C ALA A 321 -4.96 -35.57 30.85
N GLY A 322 -4.40 -34.51 31.46
CA GLY A 322 -3.34 -34.62 32.46
C GLY A 322 -1.93 -34.76 31.88
N VAL A 323 -1.78 -34.83 30.55
CA VAL A 323 -0.46 -34.86 29.90
C VAL A 323 0.15 -33.48 29.97
N THR A 324 1.43 -33.40 30.42
CA THR A 324 2.24 -32.19 30.34
C THR A 324 3.22 -32.35 29.18
N ALA A 325 3.16 -31.46 28.22
CA ALA A 325 4.00 -31.49 27.04
C ALA A 325 4.42 -30.06 26.62
N SER A 326 5.41 -29.97 25.74
CA SER A 326 5.73 -28.72 25.05
C SER A 326 4.49 -28.23 24.32
N ARG A 327 4.19 -26.93 24.41
CA ARG A 327 3.05 -26.32 23.70
C ARG A 327 3.22 -26.43 22.19
N GLN A 328 4.46 -26.29 21.68
CA GLN A 328 4.77 -26.51 20.27
C GLN A 328 4.52 -27.96 19.83
N ALA A 329 4.86 -28.95 20.68
CA ALA A 329 4.59 -30.36 20.38
C ALA A 329 3.09 -30.67 20.34
N LEU A 330 2.30 -30.02 21.20
CA LEU A 330 0.83 -30.15 21.19
C LEU A 330 0.19 -29.44 19.98
N LEU A 331 0.80 -28.37 19.49
CA LEU A 331 0.35 -27.71 18.26
C LEU A 331 0.61 -28.59 17.03
N ASN A 332 1.80 -29.18 16.97
CA ASN A 332 2.23 -30.04 15.85
C ASN A 332 1.52 -31.41 15.83
N ASP A 333 0.83 -31.78 16.91
CA ASP A 333 -0.08 -32.93 16.92
C ASP A 333 -1.36 -32.53 16.16
N ASP A 334 -1.53 -33.03 14.94
CA ASP A 334 -2.51 -32.68 13.89
C ASP A 334 -3.94 -32.31 14.30
N HIS A 335 -4.28 -32.35 15.57
CA HIS A 335 -5.65 -32.21 16.05
C HIS A 335 -5.83 -31.29 17.27
N PHE A 336 -4.74 -30.78 17.89
CA PHE A 336 -4.91 -30.21 19.23
C PHE A 336 -5.06 -28.68 19.28
N LEU A 337 -4.39 -27.91 18.44
CA LEU A 337 -4.50 -26.43 18.37
C LEU A 337 -4.73 -25.93 16.95
N ASN A 338 -5.12 -26.80 16.06
CA ASN A 338 -5.28 -26.55 14.63
C ASN A 338 -6.50 -25.66 14.37
N GLY A 339 -6.30 -24.37 14.22
CA GLY A 339 -7.42 -23.50 13.89
C GLY A 339 -7.16 -22.02 13.65
N VAL A 340 -5.97 -21.49 13.94
CA VAL A 340 -5.77 -20.02 13.82
C VAL A 340 -4.74 -19.65 12.75
N LEU A 341 -3.71 -20.47 12.52
CA LEU A 341 -2.71 -20.25 11.49
C LEU A 341 -2.37 -21.60 10.87
N GLN A 342 -2.73 -21.83 9.61
CA GLN A 342 -2.22 -23.00 8.90
C GLN A 342 -0.76 -22.76 8.56
N ASP A 343 0.09 -23.66 8.98
CA ASP A 343 1.51 -23.64 8.67
C ASP A 343 1.70 -23.83 7.15
N VAL A 344 2.65 -23.12 6.59
CA VAL A 344 3.12 -23.30 5.22
C VAL A 344 4.62 -23.54 5.24
N ASP A 345 5.05 -24.56 4.51
CA ASP A 345 6.45 -24.89 4.26
C ASP A 345 6.48 -25.50 2.85
N GLN A 346 6.53 -24.63 1.86
CA GLN A 346 6.35 -25.07 0.47
C GLN A 346 6.91 -24.07 -0.54
N ILE A 347 7.49 -24.62 -1.61
CA ILE A 347 7.91 -23.87 -2.79
C ILE A 347 6.80 -23.89 -3.83
N PHE A 348 6.49 -22.72 -4.37
CA PHE A 348 5.54 -22.50 -5.45
C PHE A 348 6.27 -21.90 -6.64
N THR A 349 5.96 -22.38 -7.85
CA THR A 349 6.54 -21.87 -9.09
C THR A 349 5.46 -21.46 -10.06
N ARG A 350 5.73 -20.43 -10.86
CA ARG A 350 4.83 -19.91 -11.88
C ARG A 350 5.60 -19.34 -13.05
N GLY A 351 5.12 -19.60 -14.28
CA GLY A 351 5.58 -18.94 -15.49
C GLY A 351 4.45 -18.14 -16.15
N ASP A 352 4.74 -16.93 -16.58
CA ASP A 352 3.84 -16.06 -17.34
C ASP A 352 4.53 -15.58 -18.62
N THR A 353 3.85 -15.72 -19.74
CA THR A 353 4.30 -15.14 -21.02
C THR A 353 3.34 -14.07 -21.47
N ALA A 354 3.87 -13.03 -22.12
CA ALA A 354 3.06 -11.97 -22.69
C ALA A 354 3.63 -11.46 -24.02
N ILE A 355 2.73 -11.17 -24.96
CA ILE A 355 3.02 -10.37 -26.15
C ILE A 355 2.29 -9.06 -26.00
N THR A 356 3.04 -7.98 -25.87
CA THR A 356 2.45 -6.63 -25.82
C THR A 356 2.82 -5.88 -27.09
N TRP A 357 1.88 -5.06 -27.56
CA TRP A 357 2.07 -4.25 -28.76
C TRP A 357 1.57 -2.82 -28.55
N SER A 358 2.08 -1.92 -29.36
CA SER A 358 1.59 -0.54 -29.45
C SER A 358 1.59 -0.07 -30.89
N LEU A 359 0.55 0.66 -31.27
CA LEU A 359 0.42 1.32 -32.56
C LEU A 359 0.03 2.78 -32.32
N SER A 360 0.78 3.71 -32.88
CA SER A 360 0.41 5.11 -32.86
C SER A 360 0.56 5.75 -34.23
N MET A 361 -0.38 6.66 -34.54
CA MET A 361 -0.29 7.54 -35.69
C MET A 361 -0.35 8.98 -35.21
N GLU A 362 0.58 9.77 -35.68
CA GLU A 362 0.72 11.19 -35.37
C GLU A 362 0.61 12.01 -36.66
N LYS A 363 -0.13 13.10 -36.60
CA LYS A 363 -0.34 14.03 -37.72
C LYS A 363 -0.14 15.47 -37.27
N ASP A 364 0.88 16.10 -37.79
CA ASP A 364 1.07 17.54 -37.65
C ASP A 364 0.10 18.24 -38.61
N LEU A 365 -0.97 18.84 -38.06
CA LEU A 365 -1.94 19.63 -38.83
C LEU A 365 -1.33 20.96 -39.24
N ARG A 366 -0.48 21.49 -38.39
CA ARG A 366 0.34 22.70 -38.53
C ARG A 366 1.60 22.51 -37.68
N ASP A 367 2.57 23.41 -37.84
CA ASP A 367 3.82 23.36 -37.07
C ASP A 367 3.61 23.44 -35.54
N ASP A 368 2.45 23.97 -35.14
CA ASP A 368 2.08 24.21 -33.74
C ASP A 368 0.93 23.32 -33.24
N ILE A 369 0.38 22.42 -34.06
CA ILE A 369 -0.72 21.53 -33.70
C ILE A 369 -0.48 20.12 -34.25
N MET A 370 -0.41 19.14 -33.34
CA MET A 370 -0.33 17.72 -33.65
C MET A 370 -1.57 17.00 -33.10
N LEU A 371 -2.20 16.15 -33.92
CA LEU A 371 -3.15 15.14 -33.50
C LEU A 371 -2.46 13.78 -33.45
N TYR A 372 -2.92 12.92 -32.53
CA TYR A 372 -2.48 11.54 -32.50
C TYR A 372 -3.62 10.60 -32.11
N VAL A 373 -3.49 9.37 -32.56
CA VAL A 373 -4.28 8.22 -32.10
C VAL A 373 -3.33 7.12 -31.73
N SER A 374 -3.58 6.42 -30.65
CA SER A 374 -2.80 5.27 -30.23
C SER A 374 -3.68 4.14 -29.70
N ALA A 375 -3.18 2.91 -29.88
CA ALA A 375 -3.71 1.72 -29.28
C ALA A 375 -2.55 0.90 -28.72
N ALA A 376 -2.73 0.31 -27.55
CA ALA A 376 -1.68 -0.48 -26.91
C ALA A 376 -2.27 -1.55 -26.00
N THR A 377 -1.47 -2.62 -25.82
CA THR A 377 -1.73 -3.62 -24.78
C THR A 377 -0.65 -3.57 -23.73
N GLY A 378 -1.02 -3.92 -22.50
CA GLY A 378 -0.13 -4.07 -21.38
C GLY A 378 -0.51 -5.28 -20.53
N TYR A 379 0.38 -5.72 -19.66
CA TYR A 379 0.07 -6.77 -18.70
C TYR A 379 0.82 -6.55 -17.38
N LYS A 380 0.30 -7.15 -16.33
CA LYS A 380 0.95 -7.32 -15.05
C LYS A 380 0.94 -8.80 -14.72
N SER A 381 2.10 -9.38 -14.44
CA SER A 381 2.22 -10.80 -14.13
C SER A 381 1.45 -11.21 -12.88
N GLY A 382 1.08 -12.46 -12.80
CA GLY A 382 0.55 -13.09 -11.61
C GLY A 382 1.61 -13.27 -10.51
N GLY A 383 1.22 -13.91 -9.43
CA GLY A 383 2.12 -14.13 -8.30
C GLY A 383 1.50 -15.04 -7.24
N PHE A 384 2.05 -14.96 -6.04
CA PHE A 384 1.65 -15.79 -4.91
C PHE A 384 1.31 -14.95 -3.69
N ASN A 385 0.29 -15.38 -2.97
CA ASN A 385 -0.11 -14.83 -1.68
C ASN A 385 0.71 -15.48 -0.56
N SER A 386 1.33 -14.66 0.28
CA SER A 386 2.14 -15.10 1.42
C SER A 386 1.32 -15.40 2.67
N THR A 387 0.02 -15.05 2.68
CA THR A 387 -0.84 -15.18 3.85
C THR A 387 -0.98 -16.63 4.29
N SER A 388 -0.77 -16.89 5.57
CA SER A 388 -1.04 -18.18 6.20
C SER A 388 -2.54 -18.51 6.18
N GLY A 389 -2.90 -19.79 6.28
CA GLY A 389 -4.29 -20.22 6.29
C GLY A 389 -4.98 -20.32 4.93
N LEU A 390 -4.24 -20.15 3.83
CA LEU A 390 -4.73 -20.40 2.48
C LEU A 390 -4.50 -21.86 2.08
N ASP A 391 -5.46 -22.44 1.40
CA ASP A 391 -5.19 -23.67 0.64
C ASP A 391 -4.25 -23.36 -0.55
N ASN A 392 -3.63 -24.38 -1.11
CA ASN A 392 -2.67 -24.19 -2.21
C ASN A 392 -3.30 -23.64 -3.49
N LEU A 393 -4.62 -23.78 -3.67
CA LEU A 393 -5.34 -23.26 -4.83
C LEU A 393 -5.57 -21.76 -4.73
N SER A 394 -5.72 -21.22 -3.53
CA SER A 394 -5.94 -19.78 -3.28
C SER A 394 -4.63 -18.98 -3.17
N ARG A 395 -3.46 -19.63 -3.26
CA ARG A 395 -2.18 -18.93 -3.15
C ARG A 395 -1.79 -18.21 -4.42
N ALA A 396 -1.97 -18.83 -5.57
CA ALA A 396 -1.65 -18.19 -6.84
C ALA A 396 -2.76 -17.24 -7.27
N PHE A 397 -2.37 -16.12 -7.86
CA PHE A 397 -3.26 -15.23 -8.60
C PHE A 397 -2.73 -15.01 -10.02
N ASP A 398 -3.63 -14.85 -10.98
CA ASP A 398 -3.30 -14.78 -12.38
C ASP A 398 -2.85 -13.40 -12.84
N LYS A 399 -2.26 -13.31 -14.04
CA LYS A 399 -1.89 -12.04 -14.67
C LYS A 399 -3.11 -11.18 -14.95
N THR A 400 -2.88 -9.88 -15.00
CA THR A 400 -3.83 -8.87 -15.48
C THR A 400 -3.42 -8.43 -16.87
N GLU A 401 -4.36 -8.29 -17.81
CA GLU A 401 -4.11 -7.79 -19.17
C GLU A 401 -4.98 -6.55 -19.41
N THR A 402 -4.40 -5.57 -20.10
CA THR A 402 -5.09 -4.29 -20.39
C THR A 402 -4.95 -3.95 -21.86
N GLU A 403 -6.05 -3.55 -22.48
CA GLU A 403 -6.08 -2.90 -23.79
C GLU A 403 -6.48 -1.43 -23.63
N SER A 404 -5.84 -0.54 -24.39
CA SER A 404 -6.11 0.90 -24.32
C SER A 404 -6.14 1.55 -25.68
N PHE A 405 -7.02 2.51 -25.83
CA PHE A 405 -7.14 3.41 -27.00
C PHE A 405 -7.11 4.84 -26.54
N GLU A 406 -6.38 5.69 -27.26
CA GLU A 406 -6.28 7.11 -26.94
C GLU A 406 -6.32 7.96 -28.22
N LEU A 407 -7.06 9.07 -28.18
CA LEU A 407 -7.08 10.13 -29.18
C LEU A 407 -6.74 11.44 -28.51
N GLY A 408 -5.69 12.13 -28.99
CA GLY A 408 -5.26 13.36 -28.34
C GLY A 408 -4.75 14.42 -29.29
N ILE A 409 -4.62 15.62 -28.73
CA ILE A 409 -4.07 16.81 -29.36
C ILE A 409 -2.95 17.37 -28.50
N LYS A 410 -1.84 17.77 -29.16
CA LYS A 410 -0.77 18.56 -28.56
C LYS A 410 -0.61 19.86 -29.35
N SER A 411 -0.60 21.00 -28.66
CA SER A 411 -0.58 22.28 -29.34
C SER A 411 0.26 23.33 -28.60
N ARG A 412 0.84 24.26 -29.37
CA ARG A 412 1.60 25.43 -28.92
C ARG A 412 1.11 26.66 -29.64
N LEU A 413 0.07 27.27 -29.13
CA LEU A 413 -0.69 28.34 -29.76
C LEU A 413 -0.15 29.74 -29.39
N PHE A 414 -0.50 30.76 -30.20
CA PHE A 414 -0.22 32.16 -29.93
C PHE A 414 1.29 32.44 -29.72
N ASP A 415 2.13 32.03 -30.67
CA ASP A 415 3.59 32.16 -30.59
C ASP A 415 4.18 31.52 -29.32
N ASN A 416 3.78 30.28 -29.03
CA ASN A 416 4.17 29.49 -27.84
C ASN A 416 3.75 30.10 -26.49
N ARG A 417 2.77 31.02 -26.50
CA ARG A 417 2.23 31.57 -25.25
C ARG A 417 1.25 30.61 -24.56
N VAL A 418 0.59 29.77 -25.31
CA VAL A 418 -0.36 28.78 -24.77
C VAL A 418 0.05 27.40 -25.26
N GLN A 419 0.35 26.50 -24.34
CA GLN A 419 0.49 25.07 -24.60
C GLN A 419 -0.76 24.38 -24.06
N LEU A 420 -1.47 23.66 -24.91
CA LEU A 420 -2.64 22.84 -24.55
C LEU A 420 -2.43 21.43 -25.09
N ASN A 421 -2.46 20.47 -24.18
CA ASN A 421 -2.52 19.06 -24.51
C ASN A 421 -3.81 18.49 -23.92
N ALA A 422 -4.54 17.69 -24.69
CA ALA A 422 -5.74 17.03 -24.24
C ALA A 422 -5.88 15.67 -24.90
N ALA A 423 -6.43 14.71 -24.19
CA ALA A 423 -6.70 13.36 -24.68
C ALA A 423 -8.02 12.80 -24.11
N ILE A 424 -8.68 12.00 -24.91
CA ILE A 424 -9.71 11.06 -24.47
C ILE A 424 -9.15 9.65 -24.62
N PHE A 425 -9.42 8.80 -23.65
CA PHE A 425 -8.91 7.44 -23.64
C PHE A 425 -9.97 6.46 -23.16
N SER A 426 -9.86 5.22 -23.64
CA SER A 426 -10.61 4.08 -23.15
C SER A 426 -9.63 2.97 -22.79
N ALA A 427 -9.85 2.30 -21.67
CA ALA A 427 -9.07 1.14 -21.26
C ALA A 427 -10.00 0.05 -20.74
N GLU A 428 -9.71 -1.20 -21.13
CA GLU A 428 -10.34 -2.40 -20.62
C GLU A 428 -9.27 -3.28 -19.96
N THR A 429 -9.54 -3.73 -18.74
CA THR A 429 -8.60 -4.52 -17.95
C THR A 429 -9.26 -5.83 -17.54
N GLU A 430 -8.75 -6.95 -18.05
CA GLU A 430 -9.15 -8.30 -17.69
C GLU A 430 -8.31 -8.81 -16.50
N GLY A 431 -8.93 -9.60 -15.62
CA GLY A 431 -8.25 -10.19 -14.47
C GLY A 431 -7.66 -9.16 -13.50
N GLN A 432 -8.25 -7.97 -13.38
CA GLN A 432 -7.75 -6.92 -12.51
C GLN A 432 -7.44 -7.45 -11.12
N HIS A 433 -6.24 -7.18 -10.63
CA HIS A 433 -5.86 -7.54 -9.26
C HIS A 433 -6.63 -6.67 -8.26
N TYR A 434 -7.20 -7.30 -7.25
CA TYR A 434 -7.81 -6.62 -6.12
C TYR A 434 -7.35 -7.26 -4.80
N ILE A 435 -7.34 -6.46 -3.74
CA ILE A 435 -7.02 -6.95 -2.40
C ILE A 435 -8.32 -7.34 -1.69
N THR A 436 -8.37 -8.54 -1.16
CA THR A 436 -9.52 -9.04 -0.40
C THR A 436 -9.04 -9.76 0.86
N GLN A 437 -9.97 -10.18 1.70
CA GLN A 437 -9.65 -10.97 2.89
C GLN A 437 -9.71 -12.45 2.58
N ALA A 438 -8.78 -13.23 3.10
CA ALA A 438 -8.85 -14.68 3.04
C ALA A 438 -10.12 -15.20 3.72
N ALA A 439 -10.78 -16.20 3.12
CA ALA A 439 -12.01 -16.79 3.66
C ALA A 439 -11.82 -17.36 5.08
N SER A 440 -10.59 -17.74 5.43
CA SER A 440 -10.21 -18.19 6.78
C SER A 440 -10.12 -17.05 7.81
N GLY A 441 -10.23 -15.78 7.41
CA GLY A 441 -10.02 -14.63 8.29
C GLY A 441 -8.54 -14.35 8.62
N GLY A 442 -7.62 -15.08 8.01
CA GLY A 442 -6.18 -15.08 8.36
C GLY A 442 -5.33 -13.98 7.73
N GLY A 443 -5.91 -13.00 7.02
CA GLY A 443 -5.16 -11.90 6.43
C GLY A 443 -5.67 -11.47 5.05
N THR A 444 -4.96 -10.54 4.42
CA THR A 444 -5.30 -10.01 3.09
C THR A 444 -4.64 -10.83 1.99
N ILE A 445 -5.36 -11.04 0.91
CA ILE A 445 -4.88 -11.74 -0.30
C ILE A 445 -5.16 -10.91 -1.54
N VAL A 446 -4.40 -11.15 -2.58
CA VAL A 446 -4.67 -10.66 -3.93
C VAL A 446 -5.51 -11.70 -4.66
N GLY A 447 -6.59 -11.27 -5.28
CA GLY A 447 -7.43 -12.07 -6.19
C GLY A 447 -7.54 -11.40 -7.55
N ASN A 448 -8.10 -12.14 -8.52
CA ASN A 448 -8.39 -11.62 -9.85
C ASN A 448 -9.89 -11.36 -10.01
N ALA A 449 -10.25 -10.20 -10.54
CA ALA A 449 -11.62 -9.90 -10.95
C ALA A 449 -12.05 -10.81 -12.10
N THR A 450 -13.27 -11.33 -12.02
CA THR A 450 -13.85 -12.22 -13.04
C THR A 450 -14.57 -11.46 -14.15
N VAL A 451 -14.80 -10.16 -13.96
CA VAL A 451 -15.42 -9.26 -14.91
C VAL A 451 -14.41 -8.18 -15.28
N PRO A 452 -14.25 -7.83 -16.56
CA PRO A 452 -13.35 -6.76 -16.97
C PRO A 452 -13.73 -5.42 -16.33
N ALA A 453 -12.73 -4.62 -16.01
CA ALA A 453 -12.89 -3.23 -15.62
C ALA A 453 -12.78 -2.35 -16.86
N GLU A 454 -13.81 -1.55 -17.14
CA GLU A 454 -13.87 -0.63 -18.27
C GLU A 454 -13.73 0.80 -17.78
N ARG A 455 -12.86 1.58 -18.42
CA ARG A 455 -12.59 2.98 -18.09
C ARG A 455 -12.64 3.85 -19.31
N LEU A 456 -13.40 4.94 -19.23
CA LEU A 456 -13.41 6.01 -20.23
C LEU A 456 -12.97 7.30 -19.55
N GLY A 457 -11.94 7.96 -20.07
CA GLY A 457 -11.40 9.13 -19.42
C GLY A 457 -11.08 10.28 -20.36
N PHE A 458 -10.91 11.43 -19.74
CA PHE A 458 -10.42 12.66 -20.37
C PHE A 458 -9.33 13.28 -19.51
N ASP A 459 -8.25 13.68 -20.14
CA ASP A 459 -7.11 14.35 -19.52
C ASP A 459 -6.79 15.66 -20.27
N MET A 460 -6.41 16.70 -19.55
CA MET A 460 -6.05 18.00 -20.15
C MET A 460 -4.95 18.67 -19.32
N ASN A 461 -3.95 19.21 -20.02
CA ASN A 461 -2.90 20.03 -19.44
C ASN A 461 -2.78 21.36 -20.21
N LEU A 462 -2.83 22.48 -19.48
CA LEU A 462 -2.73 23.84 -20.00
C LEU A 462 -1.60 24.60 -19.32
N ILE A 463 -0.73 25.22 -20.11
CA ILE A 463 0.21 26.24 -19.66
C ILE A 463 -0.03 27.50 -20.49
N ALA A 464 -0.37 28.61 -19.84
CA ALA A 464 -0.66 29.88 -20.53
C ALA A 464 0.17 31.01 -19.94
N LYS A 465 1.04 31.59 -20.76
CA LYS A 465 1.74 32.85 -20.45
C LYS A 465 0.78 34.02 -20.70
N ILE A 466 0.01 34.39 -19.69
CA ILE A 466 -0.99 35.49 -19.77
C ILE A 466 -0.30 36.81 -20.02
N SER A 467 0.86 37.02 -19.40
CA SER A 467 1.75 38.17 -19.64
C SER A 467 3.21 37.71 -19.52
N PRO A 468 4.20 38.58 -19.82
CA PRO A 468 5.62 38.26 -19.60
C PRO A 468 5.95 37.89 -18.15
N SER A 469 5.14 38.33 -17.20
CA SER A 469 5.34 38.09 -15.77
C SER A 469 4.35 37.11 -15.13
N LEU A 470 3.27 36.73 -15.81
CA LEU A 470 2.19 35.89 -15.26
C LEU A 470 1.96 34.65 -16.09
N THR A 471 2.09 33.48 -15.47
CA THR A 471 1.81 32.17 -16.07
C THR A 471 0.71 31.47 -15.28
N LEU A 472 -0.29 30.96 -16.00
CA LEU A 472 -1.31 30.03 -15.52
C LEU A 472 -0.88 28.61 -15.92
N ASN A 473 -0.98 27.69 -14.99
CA ASN A 473 -0.90 26.24 -15.22
C ASN A 473 -2.23 25.63 -14.78
N ALA A 474 -2.80 24.72 -15.57
CA ALA A 474 -3.99 23.98 -15.18
C ALA A 474 -3.88 22.54 -15.66
N SER A 475 -4.32 21.61 -14.86
CA SER A 475 -4.54 20.22 -15.26
C SER A 475 -5.95 19.82 -14.85
N PHE A 476 -6.56 18.97 -15.64
CA PHE A 476 -7.86 18.39 -15.38
C PHE A 476 -7.86 16.94 -15.83
N TYR A 477 -8.45 16.09 -15.03
CA TYR A 477 -8.60 14.67 -15.27
C TYR A 477 -10.00 14.24 -14.83
N THR A 478 -10.67 13.43 -15.63
CA THR A 478 -11.92 12.76 -15.25
C THR A 478 -11.96 11.37 -15.86
N ILE A 479 -12.54 10.44 -15.13
CA ILE A 479 -12.69 9.05 -15.54
C ILE A 479 -14.10 8.57 -15.17
N ASP A 480 -14.78 7.98 -16.13
CA ASP A 480 -15.96 7.17 -15.92
C ASP A 480 -15.47 5.72 -15.79
N ASP A 481 -15.57 5.19 -14.60
CA ASP A 481 -15.04 3.91 -14.23
C ASP A 481 -16.20 2.95 -13.93
N ASN A 482 -16.37 2.00 -14.83
CA ASN A 482 -17.32 0.91 -14.66
C ASN A 482 -16.56 -0.30 -14.07
N GLU A 483 -16.03 -0.12 -12.86
CA GLU A 483 -15.45 -1.25 -12.14
C GLU A 483 -16.54 -2.27 -11.81
N PRO A 484 -16.30 -3.56 -12.05
CA PRO A 484 -17.21 -4.59 -11.62
C PRO A 484 -17.39 -4.48 -10.11
N ASP A 485 -18.61 -4.69 -9.64
CA ASP A 485 -18.90 -4.85 -8.21
C ASP A 485 -18.14 -6.09 -7.69
N ILE A 486 -16.85 -5.89 -7.48
CA ILE A 486 -15.94 -6.91 -6.97
C ILE A 486 -16.43 -7.17 -5.57
N ALA A 487 -16.98 -8.35 -5.36
CA ALA A 487 -17.61 -8.85 -4.14
C ALA A 487 -17.29 -8.02 -2.90
N SER A 488 -18.26 -7.74 -2.07
CA SER A 488 -18.29 -6.88 -0.88
C SER A 488 -17.07 -6.88 0.08
N ASN A 489 -15.95 -7.47 -0.32
CA ASN A 489 -14.72 -7.68 0.43
C ASN A 489 -13.46 -7.10 -0.25
N ALA A 490 -13.56 -6.46 -1.42
CA ALA A 490 -12.40 -5.89 -2.09
C ALA A 490 -11.94 -4.59 -1.43
N ALA A 491 -10.65 -4.30 -1.51
CA ALA A 491 -10.12 -3.02 -1.05
C ALA A 491 -10.76 -1.88 -1.85
N ALA A 492 -11.07 -0.82 -1.15
CA ALA A 492 -11.64 0.39 -1.72
C ALA A 492 -10.78 0.96 -2.84
N ARG A 493 -11.41 1.55 -3.82
CA ARG A 493 -10.75 2.31 -4.85
C ARG A 493 -10.18 3.59 -4.27
N LEU A 494 -8.85 3.71 -4.29
CA LEU A 494 -8.11 4.87 -3.76
C LEU A 494 -7.83 5.94 -4.83
N THR A 495 -8.59 5.95 -5.93
CA THR A 495 -8.41 6.90 -7.05
C THR A 495 -9.68 7.71 -7.27
N PRO A 496 -9.62 9.05 -7.24
CA PRO A 496 -10.79 9.88 -7.52
C PRO A 496 -11.20 9.76 -8.98
N ASN A 497 -12.50 9.92 -9.25
CA ASN A 497 -13.01 9.95 -10.61
C ASN A 497 -12.70 11.25 -11.34
N ASP A 498 -12.49 12.31 -10.61
CA ASP A 498 -12.12 13.62 -11.15
C ASP A 498 -11.09 14.31 -10.26
N ALA A 499 -10.15 14.98 -10.89
CA ALA A 499 -9.16 15.80 -10.20
C ALA A 499 -8.75 16.99 -11.07
N TYR A 500 -8.43 18.10 -10.43
CA TYR A 500 -7.85 19.23 -11.15
C TYR A 500 -6.89 20.03 -10.28
N THR A 501 -5.95 20.67 -10.96
CA THR A 501 -5.01 21.60 -10.35
C THR A 501 -5.03 22.92 -11.12
N VAL A 502 -5.00 24.03 -10.40
CA VAL A 502 -4.83 25.36 -10.98
C VAL A 502 -3.72 26.07 -10.26
N GLY A 503 -2.71 26.50 -11.01
CA GLY A 503 -1.55 27.21 -10.48
C GLY A 503 -1.32 28.56 -11.17
N LEU A 504 -1.02 29.57 -10.38
CA LEU A 504 -0.59 30.89 -10.84
C LEU A 504 0.83 31.15 -10.41
N SER A 505 1.69 31.53 -11.36
CA SER A 505 3.07 31.95 -11.11
C SER A 505 3.26 33.36 -11.63
N HIS A 506 3.71 34.27 -10.75
CA HIS A 506 3.97 35.65 -11.10
C HIS A 506 5.41 36.04 -10.73
N GLN A 507 6.07 36.81 -11.59
CA GLN A 507 7.42 37.33 -11.36
C GLN A 507 7.44 38.83 -11.62
N TYR A 508 8.05 39.57 -10.70
CA TYR A 508 8.10 41.01 -10.78
C TYR A 508 9.49 41.53 -10.38
N PRO A 509 10.17 42.33 -11.23
CA PRO A 509 11.48 42.90 -10.88
C PRO A 509 11.33 43.92 -9.74
N LEU A 510 12.13 43.78 -8.69
CA LEU A 510 12.13 44.65 -7.53
C LEU A 510 13.51 44.65 -6.85
N ALA A 511 14.01 45.83 -6.49
CA ALA A 511 15.20 46.01 -5.66
C ALA A 511 16.46 45.26 -6.17
N GLY A 512 16.74 45.32 -7.48
CA GLY A 512 17.89 44.63 -8.05
C GLY A 512 17.78 43.11 -8.13
N GLY A 513 16.58 42.58 -7.94
CA GLY A 513 16.27 41.17 -8.03
C GLY A 513 14.89 40.94 -8.60
N MET A 514 14.34 39.76 -8.36
CA MET A 514 13.04 39.30 -8.83
C MET A 514 12.18 38.82 -7.65
N VAL A 515 11.03 39.45 -7.43
CA VAL A 515 10.00 38.87 -6.57
C VAL A 515 9.26 37.80 -7.37
N PHE A 516 9.05 36.66 -6.78
CA PHE A 516 8.24 35.60 -7.36
C PHE A 516 7.15 35.16 -6.40
N THR A 517 5.97 34.86 -6.95
CA THR A 517 4.83 34.30 -6.22
C THR A 517 4.33 33.07 -6.95
N ARG A 518 3.90 32.06 -6.19
CA ARG A 518 3.19 30.89 -6.69
C ARG A 518 1.99 30.61 -5.81
N LEU A 519 0.85 30.37 -6.42
CA LEU A 519 -0.36 29.92 -5.78
C LEU A 519 -0.84 28.67 -6.51
N ASN A 520 -1.04 27.58 -5.81
CA ASN A 520 -1.60 26.36 -6.38
C ASN A 520 -2.83 25.95 -5.58
N TYR A 521 -3.89 25.62 -6.29
CA TYR A 521 -5.07 24.97 -5.78
C TYR A 521 -5.17 23.59 -6.42
N SER A 522 -5.38 22.55 -5.64
CA SER A 522 -5.68 21.21 -6.10
C SER A 522 -7.00 20.72 -5.50
N TYR A 523 -7.73 19.99 -6.30
CA TYR A 523 -8.96 19.31 -5.95
C TYR A 523 -8.84 17.86 -6.42
N ASP A 524 -9.09 16.93 -5.52
CA ASP A 524 -9.32 15.52 -5.80
C ASP A 524 -10.77 15.22 -5.43
N GLY A 525 -11.54 14.68 -6.36
CA GLY A 525 -12.94 14.33 -6.17
C GLY A 525 -13.14 13.24 -5.12
N PRO A 526 -14.38 12.98 -4.73
CA PRO A 526 -14.68 11.94 -3.77
C PRO A 526 -14.24 10.56 -4.29
N TYR A 527 -13.72 9.74 -3.41
CA TYR A 527 -13.37 8.34 -3.65
C TYR A 527 -13.52 7.52 -2.38
N GLU A 528 -13.66 6.22 -2.54
CA GLU A 528 -13.81 5.32 -1.41
C GLU A 528 -12.50 5.21 -0.60
N TRP A 529 -12.57 5.53 0.68
CA TRP A 529 -11.47 5.49 1.63
C TRP A 529 -11.38 4.18 2.40
N THR A 530 -12.49 3.48 2.47
CA THR A 530 -12.60 2.26 3.25
C THR A 530 -12.36 1.06 2.37
N SER A 531 -11.61 0.10 2.87
CA SER A 531 -11.67 -1.23 2.29
C SER A 531 -13.10 -1.75 2.40
N ALA A 532 -13.61 -2.41 1.36
CA ALA A 532 -14.97 -2.96 1.30
C ALA A 532 -15.30 -4.05 2.35
N TYR A 533 -14.49 -4.19 3.39
CA TYR A 533 -14.72 -5.08 4.52
C TYR A 533 -15.86 -4.64 5.42
N VAL A 534 -16.20 -3.35 5.40
CA VAL A 534 -17.33 -2.83 6.19
C VAL A 534 -18.63 -3.39 5.63
N GLY A 535 -19.28 -4.25 6.40
CA GLY A 535 -20.54 -4.90 5.99
C GLY A 535 -20.39 -6.32 5.44
N SER A 536 -19.17 -6.88 5.38
CA SER A 536 -19.01 -8.29 5.07
C SER A 536 -19.61 -9.19 6.19
N PRO A 537 -20.00 -10.44 5.90
CA PRO A 537 -20.48 -11.34 6.94
C PRO A 537 -19.47 -11.59 8.08
N ALA A 538 -18.17 -11.46 7.79
CA ALA A 538 -17.11 -11.58 8.80
C ALA A 538 -16.98 -10.30 9.65
N PHE A 539 -17.35 -9.15 9.09
CA PHE A 539 -17.29 -7.84 9.75
C PHE A 539 -18.59 -7.09 9.43
N PRO A 540 -19.69 -7.37 10.16
CA PRO A 540 -20.96 -6.70 9.93
C PRO A 540 -20.75 -5.18 10.06
N ALA A 541 -21.41 -4.41 9.19
CA ALA A 541 -21.37 -2.95 9.24
C ALA A 541 -21.65 -2.50 10.67
N VAL A 542 -20.67 -1.80 11.23
CA VAL A 542 -20.82 -1.26 12.57
C VAL A 542 -21.78 -0.09 12.49
N PRO A 543 -22.91 -0.09 13.19
CA PRO A 543 -23.82 1.03 13.20
C PRO A 543 -23.07 2.28 13.69
N GLY A 544 -23.02 3.34 12.85
CA GLY A 544 -22.32 4.57 13.16
C GLY A 544 -20.90 4.66 12.64
N TYR A 545 -20.50 3.78 11.70
CA TYR A 545 -19.27 4.02 10.92
C TYR A 545 -19.39 5.43 10.31
N PRO A 546 -18.48 6.33 10.64
CA PRO A 546 -18.73 7.75 10.37
C PRO A 546 -18.84 8.00 8.87
N GLU A 547 -19.94 8.63 8.44
CA GLU A 547 -20.16 9.06 7.05
C GLU A 547 -18.99 9.90 6.50
N PHE A 548 -18.22 10.55 7.39
CA PHE A 548 -17.07 11.35 6.98
C PHE A 548 -15.88 10.52 6.44
N LEU A 549 -15.87 9.21 6.61
CA LEU A 549 -14.90 8.31 5.99
C LEU A 549 -15.30 7.89 4.58
N GLN A 550 -16.51 8.24 4.15
CA GLN A 550 -17.04 7.90 2.85
C GLN A 550 -17.01 9.13 1.95
N ASP A 551 -16.63 8.98 0.70
CA ASP A 551 -16.80 9.93 -0.39
C ASP A 551 -16.36 11.39 -0.09
N ARG A 552 -15.18 11.59 0.50
CA ARG A 552 -14.68 12.95 0.71
C ARG A 552 -13.80 13.42 -0.43
N ASP A 553 -14.13 14.62 -0.92
CA ASP A 553 -13.23 15.39 -1.75
C ASP A 553 -12.08 16.01 -0.93
N GLN A 554 -10.93 16.20 -1.57
CA GLN A 554 -9.78 16.89 -0.99
C GLN A 554 -9.54 18.22 -1.69
N LYS A 555 -9.29 19.25 -0.92
CA LYS A 555 -8.99 20.61 -1.40
C LYS A 555 -7.71 21.09 -0.74
N ASN A 556 -6.74 21.50 -1.55
CA ASN A 556 -5.46 21.92 -1.03
C ASN A 556 -5.02 23.24 -1.66
N VAL A 557 -4.60 24.19 -0.84
CA VAL A 557 -4.04 25.47 -1.26
C VAL A 557 -2.60 25.55 -0.80
N ASN A 558 -1.69 25.75 -1.74
CA ASN A 558 -0.28 25.99 -1.43
C ASN A 558 0.14 27.35 -1.98
N ALA A 559 0.87 28.12 -1.21
CA ALA A 559 1.34 29.43 -1.60
C ALA A 559 2.85 29.57 -1.33
N LYS A 560 3.56 30.25 -2.20
CA LYS A 560 4.97 30.64 -2.01
C LYS A 560 5.16 32.06 -2.50
N ILE A 561 5.85 32.89 -1.72
CA ILE A 561 6.35 34.20 -2.11
C ILE A 561 7.83 34.28 -1.77
N GLY A 562 8.61 34.87 -2.64
CA GLY A 562 10.03 35.06 -2.39
C GLY A 562 10.63 36.15 -3.25
N TRP A 563 11.86 36.49 -2.92
CA TRP A 563 12.71 37.38 -3.68
C TRP A 563 14.06 36.71 -3.93
N ARG A 564 14.59 36.85 -5.14
CA ARG A 564 15.90 36.30 -5.51
C ARG A 564 16.70 37.30 -6.39
N ASN A 565 18.01 37.24 -6.24
CA ASN A 565 18.97 37.82 -7.16
C ASN A 565 20.08 36.78 -7.48
N ASP A 566 21.17 37.20 -8.08
CA ASP A 566 22.28 36.32 -8.49
C ASP A 566 22.96 35.60 -7.31
N SER A 567 22.82 36.09 -6.07
CA SER A 567 23.53 35.61 -4.89
C SER A 567 22.62 35.09 -3.79
N TRP A 568 21.34 35.51 -3.75
CA TRP A 568 20.42 35.23 -2.65
C TRP A 568 19.02 34.82 -3.14
N GLU A 569 18.44 33.85 -2.50
CA GLU A 569 17.00 33.59 -2.56
C GLU A 569 16.44 33.54 -1.13
N ILE A 570 15.42 34.35 -0.87
CA ILE A 570 14.66 34.35 0.37
C ILE A 570 13.22 34.06 -0.01
N ALA A 571 12.63 33.03 0.59
CA ALA A 571 11.26 32.64 0.29
C ALA A 571 10.52 32.22 1.54
N TYR A 572 9.22 32.54 1.56
CA TYR A 572 8.25 32.01 2.51
C TYR A 572 7.24 31.15 1.76
N SER A 573 6.95 29.98 2.29
CA SER A 573 5.96 29.07 1.72
C SER A 573 4.99 28.59 2.78
N VAL A 574 3.74 28.44 2.37
CA VAL A 574 2.67 27.83 3.16
C VAL A 574 2.14 26.67 2.33
N LYS A 575 2.15 25.49 2.92
CA LYS A 575 1.50 24.29 2.38
C LYS A 575 0.24 24.02 3.15
N ASN A 576 -0.78 23.51 2.44
CA ASN A 576 -2.09 23.25 3.04
C ASN A 576 -2.65 24.49 3.76
N ALA A 577 -2.68 25.65 3.08
CA ALA A 577 -3.11 26.94 3.66
C ALA A 577 -4.58 26.93 4.13
N THR A 578 -5.39 25.99 3.70
CA THR A 578 -6.77 25.77 4.11
C THR A 578 -6.88 24.88 5.36
N ASP A 579 -5.76 24.35 5.83
CA ASP A 579 -5.70 23.37 6.94
C ASP A 579 -6.63 22.17 6.72
N GLU A 580 -6.61 21.64 5.48
CA GLU A 580 -7.40 20.47 5.10
C GLU A 580 -6.89 19.23 5.85
N THR A 581 -7.79 18.57 6.57
CA THR A 581 -7.49 17.40 7.42
C THR A 581 -8.17 16.13 6.93
N THR A 582 -8.39 16.02 5.63
CA THR A 582 -9.06 14.86 5.04
C THR A 582 -8.22 13.58 5.21
N PRO A 583 -8.78 12.48 5.70
CA PRO A 583 -8.11 11.20 5.81
C PRO A 583 -7.64 10.72 4.44
N ARG A 584 -6.47 10.04 4.39
CA ARG A 584 -5.94 9.46 3.14
C ARG A 584 -6.22 7.98 2.99
N LEU A 585 -6.36 7.28 4.09
CA LEU A 585 -6.62 5.84 4.11
C LEU A 585 -7.36 5.51 5.40
N ALA A 586 -8.41 4.73 5.29
CA ALA A 586 -9.04 4.06 6.43
C ALA A 586 -8.71 2.56 6.38
N LEU A 587 -8.21 2.06 7.49
CA LEU A 587 -7.96 0.64 7.67
C LEU A 587 -9.15 -0.01 8.39
N ASN A 588 -9.35 -1.28 8.13
CA ASN A 588 -10.39 -2.04 8.82
C ASN A 588 -10.10 -2.20 10.30
N PRO A 589 -11.16 -2.39 11.09
CA PRO A 589 -10.98 -2.70 12.50
C PRO A 589 -10.11 -3.93 12.68
N SER A 590 -9.16 -3.83 13.59
CA SER A 590 -8.46 -5.01 14.07
C SER A 590 -9.50 -5.97 14.70
N PRO A 591 -9.58 -7.23 14.26
CA PRO A 591 -10.51 -8.18 14.84
C PRO A 591 -10.20 -8.47 16.32
N VAL A 592 -9.04 -8.10 16.80
CA VAL A 592 -8.56 -8.33 18.16
C VAL A 592 -8.86 -7.17 19.08
N SER A 593 -8.56 -5.95 18.67
CA SER A 593 -8.78 -4.77 19.51
C SER A 593 -10.19 -4.20 19.38
N GLY A 594 -10.97 -4.59 18.38
CA GLY A 594 -12.26 -3.98 18.07
C GLY A 594 -12.15 -2.51 17.66
N VAL A 595 -10.93 -2.02 17.42
CA VAL A 595 -10.69 -0.65 16.95
C VAL A 595 -11.14 -0.55 15.51
N ASN A 596 -12.20 0.19 15.28
CA ASN A 596 -12.72 0.47 13.95
C ASN A 596 -12.10 1.73 13.39
N GLY A 597 -11.72 1.65 12.13
CA GLY A 597 -11.38 2.82 11.34
C GLY A 597 -10.13 3.55 11.80
N ILE A 598 -9.04 3.15 11.26
CA ILE A 598 -7.76 3.81 11.46
C ILE A 598 -7.50 4.65 10.22
N THR A 599 -7.26 5.93 10.38
CA THR A 599 -7.06 6.86 9.27
C THR A 599 -5.67 7.47 9.29
N MET A 600 -5.09 7.60 8.10
CA MET A 600 -3.85 8.35 7.90
C MET A 600 -4.21 9.74 7.39
N PHE A 601 -3.71 10.78 8.04
CA PHE A 601 -4.00 12.17 7.70
C PHE A 601 -2.92 12.84 6.86
N ASN A 602 -3.30 13.89 6.16
CA ASN A 602 -2.34 14.79 5.54
C ASN A 602 -1.49 15.52 6.61
N PRO A 603 -0.25 15.88 6.27
CA PRO A 603 0.55 16.71 7.16
C PRO A 603 -0.19 18.01 7.50
N LYS A 604 -0.04 18.43 8.74
CA LYS A 604 -0.50 19.72 9.22
C LYS A 604 0.02 20.87 8.38
N LEU A 605 -0.68 22.01 8.40
CA LEU A 605 -0.23 23.27 7.84
C LEU A 605 1.25 23.54 8.18
N SER A 606 2.10 23.69 7.20
CA SER A 606 3.54 23.92 7.33
C SER A 606 4.04 25.11 6.49
#